data_78ba57c029ef9c2974ac20f80d5934cf
#
_entry.id   78ba57c029ef9c2974ac20f80d5934cf
#
_cell.length_a   1.000
_cell.length_b   1.000
_cell.length_c   1.000
_cell.angle_alpha   90.00
_cell.angle_beta   90.00
_cell.angle_gamma   90.00
#
_symmetry.space_group_name_H-M   'P 1'
#
loop_
_entity.id
_entity.type
_entity.pdbx_description
1 polymer ?
#
loop_
_entity_poly.entity_id
_entity_poly.type
_entity_poly.pdbx_seq_one_letter_code
_entity_poly.pdbx_strand_id
1 'polypeptide(L)'
;DFESAFTSVRKTVDATEEEFTAISGAIKQMSTQVAASGTDIAEVVAVAGQMGISNEHLMTFAKTMIDLGNSTDIVASDAALTLAKFANIADMNQAEFQNLGSTLVDLGNNYAATESQILEMSMRLAGAGHQVGLSEAQILGFATALSAVGIEAQMGGSAFSKALVKMEVASETGGQ
;
A
#
# COMPACT_ATOMS: atom_id res chain seq x y z
N ASP A 1 -13.28 -0.40 21.42
CA ASP A 1 -12.35 -0.73 22.48
C ASP A 1 -11.28 -1.71 21.96
N PHE A 2 -10.13 -1.79 22.57
CA PHE A 2 -8.99 -2.58 22.12
C PHE A 2 -9.29 -4.08 21.99
N GLU A 3 -9.99 -4.67 22.94
CA GLU A 3 -10.31 -6.11 22.94
C GLU A 3 -11.21 -6.49 21.75
N SER A 4 -12.13 -5.62 21.41
CA SER A 4 -12.98 -5.80 20.21
C SER A 4 -12.18 -5.72 18.92
N ALA A 5 -11.29 -4.73 18.79
CA ALA A 5 -10.41 -4.59 17.62
C ALA A 5 -9.42 -5.77 17.55
N PHE A 6 -8.85 -6.21 18.65
CA PHE A 6 -7.95 -7.35 18.69
C PHE A 6 -8.65 -8.69 18.35
N THR A 7 -9.94 -8.80 18.59
CA THR A 7 -10.73 -9.94 18.09
C THR A 7 -10.72 -10.02 16.57
N SER A 8 -10.68 -8.89 15.88
CA SER A 8 -10.54 -8.86 14.41
C SER A 8 -9.15 -9.34 13.96
N VAL A 9 -8.08 -8.98 14.70
CA VAL A 9 -6.74 -9.51 14.46
C VAL A 9 -6.73 -11.04 14.56
N ARG A 10 -7.36 -11.60 15.61
CA ARG A 10 -7.46 -13.05 15.79
C ARG A 10 -8.22 -13.78 14.68
N LYS A 11 -9.09 -13.10 13.96
CA LYS A 11 -9.86 -13.68 12.84
C LYS A 11 -9.11 -13.66 11.51
N THR A 12 -8.16 -12.77 11.35
CA THR A 12 -7.50 -12.49 10.06
C THR A 12 -6.05 -12.91 10.02
N VAL A 13 -5.38 -12.98 11.17
CA VAL A 13 -3.98 -13.41 11.30
C VAL A 13 -3.95 -14.87 11.69
N ASP A 14 -3.12 -15.66 11.01
CA ASP A 14 -2.85 -17.05 11.38
C ASP A 14 -1.65 -17.10 12.35
N ALA A 15 -1.93 -17.32 13.63
CA ALA A 15 -0.93 -17.26 14.69
C ALA A 15 -1.31 -18.17 15.87
N THR A 16 -0.31 -18.60 16.61
CA THR A 16 -0.47 -19.30 17.91
C THR A 16 -0.90 -18.33 19.02
N GLU A 17 -1.36 -18.85 20.15
CA GLU A 17 -1.71 -18.02 21.33
C GLU A 17 -0.53 -17.23 21.87
N GLU A 18 0.68 -17.80 21.79
CA GLU A 18 1.91 -17.13 22.19
C GLU A 18 2.22 -15.96 21.24
N GLU A 19 2.08 -16.16 19.93
CA GLU A 19 2.23 -15.11 18.92
C GLU A 19 1.16 -14.02 19.06
N PHE A 20 -0.10 -14.37 19.31
CA PHE A 20 -1.15 -13.38 19.59
C PHE A 20 -0.84 -12.54 20.83
N THR A 21 -0.28 -13.16 21.87
CA THR A 21 0.16 -12.43 23.06
C THR A 21 1.28 -11.45 22.71
N ALA A 22 2.25 -11.88 21.90
CA ALA A 22 3.34 -11.02 21.43
C ALA A 22 2.82 -9.88 20.54
N ILE A 23 1.91 -10.14 19.60
CA ILE A 23 1.27 -9.13 18.74
C ILE A 23 0.52 -8.10 19.59
N SER A 24 -0.28 -8.54 20.57
CA SER A 24 -1.01 -7.64 21.46
C SER A 24 -0.06 -6.74 22.26
N GLY A 25 1.04 -7.30 22.76
CA GLY A 25 2.09 -6.55 23.44
C GLY A 25 2.76 -5.52 22.53
N ALA A 26 3.08 -5.92 21.30
CA ALA A 26 3.70 -5.05 20.30
C ALA A 26 2.78 -3.89 19.89
N ILE A 27 1.47 -4.13 19.71
CA ILE A 27 0.47 -3.08 19.44
C ILE A 27 0.42 -2.08 20.59
N LYS A 28 0.34 -2.55 21.84
CA LYS A 28 0.32 -1.69 23.02
C LYS A 28 1.61 -0.88 23.15
N GLN A 29 2.75 -1.47 22.87
CA GLN A 29 4.02 -0.76 22.86
C GLN A 29 4.06 0.29 21.75
N MET A 30 3.64 -0.04 20.52
CA MET A 30 3.61 0.88 19.40
C MET A 30 2.71 2.09 19.70
N SER A 31 1.56 1.90 20.35
CA SER A 31 0.65 3.01 20.70
C SER A 31 1.26 4.03 21.67
N THR A 32 2.38 3.71 22.31
CA THR A 32 3.15 4.69 23.12
C THR A 32 4.18 5.45 22.32
N GLN A 33 4.44 5.06 21.08
CA GLN A 33 5.52 5.59 20.22
C GLN A 33 5.00 6.37 19.02
N VAL A 34 3.75 6.12 18.59
CA VAL A 34 3.14 6.75 17.42
C VAL A 34 1.86 7.49 17.81
N ALA A 35 1.42 8.44 17.00
CA ALA A 35 0.18 9.17 17.20
C ALA A 35 -1.04 8.36 16.73
N ALA A 36 -1.26 7.19 17.35
CA ALA A 36 -2.41 6.32 17.09
C ALA A 36 -2.77 5.52 18.35
N SER A 37 -4.04 5.24 18.54
CA SER A 37 -4.48 4.38 19.66
C SER A 37 -4.16 2.90 19.38
N GLY A 38 -4.10 2.08 20.42
CA GLY A 38 -3.98 0.64 20.27
C GLY A 38 -5.13 0.02 19.44
N THR A 39 -6.30 0.63 19.47
CA THR A 39 -7.48 0.23 18.66
C THR A 39 -7.20 0.46 17.16
N ASP A 40 -6.74 1.66 16.80
CA ASP A 40 -6.43 2.00 15.40
C ASP A 40 -5.32 1.11 14.84
N ILE A 41 -4.28 0.85 15.64
CA ILE A 41 -3.18 -0.05 15.25
C ILE A 41 -3.70 -1.49 15.07
N ALA A 42 -4.55 -1.98 15.97
CA ALA A 42 -5.15 -3.32 15.85
C ALA A 42 -6.02 -3.46 14.59
N GLU A 43 -6.75 -2.41 14.21
CA GLU A 43 -7.52 -2.39 12.96
C GLU A 43 -6.60 -2.50 11.73
N VAL A 44 -5.50 -1.76 11.70
CA VAL A 44 -4.49 -1.85 10.62
C VAL A 44 -3.85 -3.24 10.57
N VAL A 45 -3.52 -3.83 11.72
CA VAL A 45 -2.98 -5.19 11.80
C VAL A 45 -4.00 -6.23 11.31
N ALA A 46 -5.29 -6.06 11.63
CA ALA A 46 -6.34 -6.94 11.13
C ALA A 46 -6.48 -6.86 9.60
N VAL A 47 -6.41 -5.67 9.02
CA VAL A 47 -6.37 -5.48 7.56
C VAL A 47 -5.13 -6.14 6.96
N ALA A 48 -3.97 -5.98 7.59
CA ALA A 48 -2.72 -6.61 7.15
C ALA A 48 -2.85 -8.15 7.09
N GLY A 49 -3.39 -8.75 8.15
CA GLY A 49 -3.65 -10.20 8.20
C GLY A 49 -4.62 -10.65 7.10
N GLN A 50 -5.73 -9.91 6.92
CA GLN A 50 -6.70 -10.20 5.85
C GLN A 50 -6.07 -10.13 4.45
N MET A 51 -5.10 -9.27 4.25
CA MET A 51 -4.42 -9.07 2.97
C MET A 51 -3.22 -10.02 2.76
N GLY A 52 -2.95 -10.91 3.71
CA GLY A 52 -1.89 -11.91 3.60
C GLY A 52 -0.49 -11.39 3.93
N ILE A 53 -0.38 -10.31 4.69
CA ILE A 53 0.90 -9.86 5.23
C ILE A 53 1.40 -10.90 6.25
N SER A 54 2.61 -11.40 6.06
CA SER A 54 3.19 -12.42 6.94
C SER A 54 3.44 -11.88 8.35
N ASN A 55 3.42 -12.76 9.35
CA ASN A 55 3.59 -12.39 10.75
C ASN A 55 4.90 -11.62 11.01
N GLU A 56 5.96 -11.95 10.27
CA GLU A 56 7.25 -11.26 10.32
C GLU A 56 7.15 -9.78 9.95
N HIS A 57 6.28 -9.44 9.00
CA HIS A 57 6.14 -8.08 8.48
C HIS A 57 4.96 -7.30 9.06
N LEU A 58 4.06 -7.94 9.85
CA LEU A 58 2.83 -7.34 10.36
C LEU A 58 3.06 -6.00 11.08
N MET A 59 4.00 -5.97 12.03
CA MET A 59 4.20 -4.78 12.86
C MET A 59 4.92 -3.67 12.09
N THR A 60 5.88 -4.01 11.24
CA THR A 60 6.56 -3.03 10.37
C THR A 60 5.59 -2.44 9.36
N PHE A 61 4.74 -3.27 8.75
CA PHE A 61 3.66 -2.82 7.87
C PHE A 61 2.70 -1.88 8.62
N ALA A 62 2.19 -2.30 9.78
CA ALA A 62 1.24 -1.50 10.57
C ALA A 62 1.85 -0.13 10.93
N LYS A 63 3.11 -0.10 11.36
CA LYS A 63 3.81 1.16 11.65
C LYS A 63 3.86 2.07 10.42
N THR A 64 4.23 1.53 9.27
CA THR A 64 4.30 2.29 8.02
C THR A 64 2.93 2.88 7.65
N MET A 65 1.84 2.12 7.80
CA MET A 65 0.49 2.61 7.49
C MET A 65 0.01 3.69 8.47
N ILE A 66 0.35 3.55 9.76
CA ILE A 66 0.07 4.58 10.77
C ILE A 66 0.86 5.86 10.48
N ASP A 67 2.15 5.73 10.15
CA ASP A 67 2.99 6.88 9.78
C ASP A 67 2.44 7.60 8.53
N LEU A 68 1.97 6.85 7.52
CA LEU A 68 1.28 7.40 6.36
C LEU A 68 0.00 8.13 6.74
N GLY A 69 -0.85 7.54 7.58
CA GLY A 69 -2.08 8.17 8.05
C GLY A 69 -1.83 9.47 8.84
N ASN A 70 -0.69 9.58 9.52
CA ASN A 70 -0.31 10.77 10.26
C ASN A 70 0.35 11.86 9.39
N SER A 71 0.88 11.52 8.22
CA SER A 71 1.67 12.43 7.38
C SER A 71 1.04 12.74 6.02
N THR A 72 -0.07 12.11 5.67
CA THR A 72 -0.74 12.26 4.36
C THR A 72 -2.24 12.53 4.51
N ASP A 73 -2.94 12.68 3.39
CA ASP A 73 -4.40 12.80 3.31
C ASP A 73 -5.13 11.43 3.36
N ILE A 74 -4.41 10.32 3.57
CA ILE A 74 -4.95 8.96 3.54
C ILE A 74 -5.17 8.45 4.97
N VAL A 75 -6.32 7.86 5.26
CA VAL A 75 -6.56 7.17 6.53
C VAL A 75 -5.73 5.88 6.61
N ALA A 76 -5.11 5.60 7.76
CA ALA A 76 -4.17 4.48 7.92
C ALA A 76 -4.75 3.11 7.52
N SER A 77 -6.01 2.83 7.83
CA SER A 77 -6.69 1.58 7.41
C SER A 77 -6.91 1.50 5.90
N ASP A 78 -7.20 2.62 5.25
CA ASP A 78 -7.35 2.69 3.80
C ASP A 78 -6.01 2.57 3.09
N ALA A 79 -4.95 3.18 3.64
CA ALA A 79 -3.58 2.97 3.19
C ALA A 79 -3.19 1.49 3.28
N ALA A 80 -3.48 0.84 4.41
CA ALA A 80 -3.19 -0.57 4.61
C ALA A 80 -3.86 -1.46 3.56
N LEU A 81 -5.16 -1.26 3.34
CA LEU A 81 -5.93 -2.02 2.36
C LEU A 81 -5.40 -1.80 0.94
N THR A 82 -5.18 -0.55 0.56
CA THR A 82 -4.84 -0.19 -0.82
C THR A 82 -3.40 -0.54 -1.16
N LEU A 83 -2.44 -0.26 -0.26
CA LEU A 83 -1.03 -0.60 -0.48
C LEU A 83 -0.77 -2.11 -0.45
N ALA A 84 -1.48 -2.86 0.41
CA ALA A 84 -1.38 -4.32 0.38
C ALA A 84 -1.95 -4.91 -0.92
N LYS A 85 -3.07 -4.39 -1.45
CA LYS A 85 -3.58 -4.77 -2.76
C LYS A 85 -2.60 -4.41 -3.89
N PHE A 86 -2.04 -3.21 -3.85
CA PHE A 86 -1.03 -2.78 -4.82
C PHE A 86 0.17 -3.75 -4.83
N ALA A 87 0.71 -4.05 -3.64
CA ALA A 87 1.82 -4.97 -3.48
C ALA A 87 1.51 -6.38 -4.03
N ASN A 88 0.31 -6.89 -3.76
CA ASN A 88 -0.13 -8.20 -4.28
C ASN A 88 -0.27 -8.19 -5.82
N ILE A 89 -0.75 -7.11 -6.43
CA ILE A 89 -0.88 -6.98 -7.89
C ILE A 89 0.50 -6.83 -8.53
N ALA A 90 1.40 -6.05 -7.91
CA ALA A 90 2.75 -5.79 -8.43
C ALA A 90 3.77 -6.90 -8.08
N ASP A 91 3.35 -7.93 -7.35
CA ASP A 91 4.22 -9.01 -6.82
C ASP A 91 5.40 -8.46 -6.00
N MET A 92 5.12 -7.44 -5.18
CA MET A 92 6.12 -6.73 -4.39
C MET A 92 6.55 -7.54 -3.17
N ASN A 93 7.84 -7.51 -2.85
CA ASN A 93 8.34 -8.08 -1.60
C ASN A 93 7.79 -7.31 -0.39
N GLN A 94 7.25 -8.01 0.59
CA GLN A 94 6.66 -7.41 1.80
C GLN A 94 7.67 -6.61 2.66
N ALA A 95 8.96 -6.87 2.53
CA ALA A 95 10.01 -6.08 3.17
C ALA A 95 10.10 -4.64 2.64
N GLU A 96 9.54 -4.35 1.44
CA GLU A 96 9.65 -3.06 0.75
C GLU A 96 8.55 -2.05 1.11
N PHE A 97 7.58 -2.39 1.96
CA PHE A 97 6.48 -1.48 2.31
C PHE A 97 6.95 -0.14 2.89
N GLN A 98 8.03 -0.13 3.68
CA GLN A 98 8.57 1.11 4.21
C GLN A 98 9.13 2.01 3.10
N ASN A 99 9.84 1.43 2.14
CA ASN A 99 10.36 2.15 0.97
C ASN A 99 9.21 2.68 0.09
N LEU A 100 8.18 1.85 -0.13
CA LEU A 100 7.00 2.25 -0.89
C LEU A 100 6.27 3.43 -0.22
N GLY A 101 6.05 3.36 1.10
CA GLY A 101 5.43 4.43 1.88
C GLY A 101 6.23 5.73 1.82
N SER A 102 7.55 5.65 2.00
CA SER A 102 8.44 6.81 1.92
C SER A 102 8.44 7.43 0.52
N THR A 103 8.42 6.61 -0.53
CA THR A 103 8.34 7.07 -1.92
C THR A 103 7.02 7.80 -2.17
N LEU A 104 5.90 7.28 -1.67
CA LEU A 104 4.59 7.91 -1.83
C LEU A 104 4.54 9.28 -1.17
N VAL A 105 5.05 9.41 0.06
CA VAL A 105 5.14 10.71 0.77
C VAL A 105 6.04 11.68 0.04
N ASP A 106 7.20 11.25 -0.43
CA ASP A 106 8.13 12.09 -1.17
C ASP A 106 7.50 12.62 -2.46
N LEU A 107 6.80 11.77 -3.20
CA LEU A 107 6.09 12.18 -4.42
C LEU A 107 4.96 13.18 -4.13
N GLY A 108 4.13 12.95 -3.10
CA GLY A 108 3.06 13.88 -2.71
C GLY A 108 3.60 15.23 -2.26
N ASN A 109 4.74 15.27 -1.56
CA ASN A 109 5.36 16.51 -1.12
C ASN A 109 6.04 17.31 -2.24
N ASN A 110 6.50 16.68 -3.30
CA ASN A 110 7.32 17.33 -4.34
C ASN A 110 6.58 17.58 -5.66
N TYR A 111 5.37 17.03 -5.84
CA TYR A 111 4.61 17.17 -7.09
C TYR A 111 3.18 17.68 -6.82
N ALA A 112 2.53 18.18 -7.84
CA ALA A 112 1.18 18.75 -7.76
C ALA A 112 0.09 17.65 -7.79
N ALA A 113 0.21 16.67 -6.89
CA ALA A 113 -0.76 15.58 -6.69
C ALA A 113 -0.73 15.17 -5.22
N THR A 114 -1.88 14.84 -4.64
CA THR A 114 -1.94 14.31 -3.28
C THR A 114 -1.57 12.83 -3.27
N GLU A 115 -1.16 12.31 -2.11
CA GLU A 115 -0.82 10.90 -1.94
C GLU A 115 -2.00 10.00 -2.28
N SER A 116 -3.23 10.39 -1.94
CA SER A 116 -4.44 9.64 -2.30
C SER A 116 -4.64 9.59 -3.83
N GLN A 117 -4.43 10.69 -4.55
CA GLN A 117 -4.51 10.71 -6.02
C GLN A 117 -3.45 9.83 -6.66
N ILE A 118 -2.20 9.91 -6.18
CA ILE A 118 -1.10 9.07 -6.65
C ILE A 118 -1.42 7.60 -6.43
N LEU A 119 -1.90 7.24 -5.24
CA LEU A 119 -2.22 5.86 -4.89
C LEU A 119 -3.39 5.31 -5.72
N GLU A 120 -4.45 6.09 -5.91
CA GLU A 120 -5.59 5.70 -6.76
C GLU A 120 -5.15 5.44 -8.21
N MET A 121 -4.35 6.34 -8.79
CA MET A 121 -3.78 6.18 -10.12
C MET A 121 -2.86 4.96 -10.19
N SER A 122 -2.01 4.74 -9.18
CA SER A 122 -1.10 3.60 -9.10
C SER A 122 -1.85 2.27 -9.12
N MET A 123 -2.97 2.18 -8.41
CA MET A 123 -3.84 0.99 -8.43
C MET A 123 -4.38 0.69 -9.83
N ARG A 124 -4.66 1.70 -10.63
CA ARG A 124 -5.09 1.53 -12.03
C ARG A 124 -3.98 1.06 -12.95
N LEU A 125 -2.74 1.45 -12.64
CA LEU A 125 -1.55 1.10 -13.45
C LEU A 125 -0.89 -0.20 -13.01
N ALA A 126 -1.13 -0.67 -11.78
CA ALA A 126 -0.38 -1.75 -11.16
C ALA A 126 -0.33 -3.02 -12.01
N GLY A 127 -1.47 -3.51 -12.50
CA GLY A 127 -1.53 -4.73 -13.28
C GLY A 127 -0.80 -4.63 -14.62
N ALA A 128 -1.05 -3.58 -15.40
CA ALA A 128 -0.38 -3.36 -16.68
C ALA A 128 1.10 -3.03 -16.49
N GLY A 129 1.44 -2.24 -15.47
CA GLY A 129 2.82 -1.92 -15.14
C GLY A 129 3.63 -3.16 -14.78
N HIS A 130 3.10 -4.01 -13.90
CA HIS A 130 3.73 -5.27 -13.54
C HIS A 130 3.90 -6.19 -14.76
N GLN A 131 2.87 -6.31 -15.62
CA GLN A 131 2.92 -7.13 -16.84
C GLN A 131 4.07 -6.73 -17.78
N VAL A 132 4.32 -5.42 -17.93
CA VAL A 132 5.41 -4.91 -18.77
C VAL A 132 6.75 -4.75 -18.02
N GLY A 133 6.86 -5.26 -16.80
CA GLY A 133 8.09 -5.30 -16.01
C GLY A 133 8.47 -3.98 -15.34
N LEU A 134 7.52 -3.06 -15.11
CA LEU A 134 7.78 -1.86 -14.32
C LEU A 134 7.91 -2.19 -12.83
N SER A 135 8.87 -1.57 -12.17
CA SER A 135 8.96 -1.62 -10.71
C SER A 135 7.86 -0.78 -10.05
N GLU A 136 7.61 -1.03 -8.76
CA GLU A 136 6.63 -0.30 -7.96
C GLU A 136 6.92 1.21 -7.97
N ALA A 137 8.20 1.59 -7.84
CA ALA A 137 8.63 2.99 -7.89
C ALA A 137 8.35 3.63 -9.27
N GLN A 138 8.54 2.88 -10.35
CA GLN A 138 8.21 3.36 -11.70
C GLN A 138 6.69 3.53 -11.89
N ILE A 139 5.89 2.60 -11.37
CA ILE A 139 4.42 2.71 -11.39
C ILE A 139 3.96 3.94 -10.61
N LEU A 140 4.51 4.18 -9.40
CA LEU A 140 4.24 5.39 -8.61
C LEU A 140 4.67 6.67 -9.35
N GLY A 141 5.82 6.65 -10.01
CA GLY A 141 6.31 7.78 -10.81
C GLY A 141 5.38 8.13 -11.97
N PHE A 142 4.92 7.15 -12.75
CA PHE A 142 3.92 7.35 -13.80
C PHE A 142 2.59 7.84 -13.24
N ALA A 143 2.12 7.25 -12.15
CA ALA A 143 0.91 7.67 -11.47
C ALA A 143 0.99 9.14 -11.04
N THR A 144 2.11 9.55 -10.45
CA THR A 144 2.37 10.93 -10.05
C THR A 144 2.36 11.87 -11.25
N ALA A 145 3.05 11.53 -12.33
CA ALA A 145 3.10 12.36 -13.53
C ALA A 145 1.70 12.58 -14.14
N LEU A 146 0.88 11.54 -14.22
CA LEU A 146 -0.49 11.64 -14.72
C LEU A 146 -1.39 12.45 -13.79
N SER A 147 -1.31 12.23 -12.48
CA SER A 147 -2.10 12.95 -11.49
C SER A 147 -1.72 14.43 -11.42
N ALA A 148 -0.42 14.74 -11.50
CA ALA A 148 0.08 16.12 -11.42
C ALA A 148 -0.36 17.01 -12.59
N VAL A 149 -0.68 16.43 -13.75
CA VAL A 149 -1.26 17.16 -14.89
C VAL A 149 -2.79 17.14 -14.90
N GLY A 150 -3.40 16.69 -13.81
CA GLY A 150 -4.87 16.70 -13.63
C GLY A 150 -5.62 15.59 -14.36
N ILE A 151 -4.94 14.51 -14.75
CA ILE A 151 -5.60 13.35 -15.34
C ILE A 151 -6.22 12.51 -14.22
N GLU A 152 -7.53 12.30 -14.30
CA GLU A 152 -8.26 11.47 -13.34
C GLU A 152 -7.89 9.98 -13.49
N ALA A 153 -7.76 9.27 -12.37
CA ALA A 153 -7.31 7.88 -12.32
C ALA A 153 -8.14 6.95 -13.20
N GLN A 154 -9.47 7.15 -13.25
CA GLN A 154 -10.37 6.29 -14.02
C GLN A 154 -10.13 6.38 -15.54
N MET A 155 -9.89 7.57 -16.07
CA MET A 155 -9.64 7.79 -17.49
C MET A 155 -8.17 7.55 -17.86
N GLY A 156 -7.25 8.16 -17.13
CA GLY A 156 -5.82 8.11 -17.40
C GLY A 156 -5.24 6.72 -17.20
N GLY A 157 -5.60 6.06 -16.09
CA GLY A 157 -5.12 4.72 -15.80
C GLY A 157 -5.48 3.71 -16.88
N SER A 158 -6.72 3.73 -17.38
CA SER A 158 -7.17 2.83 -18.44
C SER A 158 -6.50 3.10 -19.78
N ALA A 159 -6.33 4.35 -20.16
CA ALA A 159 -5.67 4.73 -21.41
C ALA A 159 -4.19 4.39 -21.40
N PHE A 160 -3.51 4.70 -20.29
CA PHE A 160 -2.08 4.44 -20.13
C PHE A 160 -1.78 2.93 -20.04
N SER A 161 -2.59 2.16 -19.32
CA SER A 161 -2.47 0.71 -19.24
C SER A 161 -2.58 0.06 -20.63
N LYS A 162 -3.54 0.49 -21.44
CA LYS A 162 -3.66 0.03 -22.84
C LYS A 162 -2.45 0.42 -23.69
N ALA A 163 -1.88 1.60 -23.47
CA ALA A 163 -0.68 2.03 -24.18
C ALA A 163 0.53 1.17 -23.81
N LEU A 164 0.75 0.90 -22.53
CA LEU A 164 1.84 0.04 -22.06
C LEU A 164 1.77 -1.36 -22.67
N VAL A 165 0.62 -2.02 -22.61
CA VAL A 165 0.43 -3.36 -23.19
C VAL A 165 0.64 -3.37 -24.69
N LYS A 166 0.17 -2.33 -25.41
CA LYS A 166 0.42 -2.22 -26.87
C LYS A 166 1.91 -2.02 -27.21
N MET A 167 2.62 -1.26 -26.41
CA MET A 167 4.07 -1.06 -26.58
C MET A 167 4.84 -2.35 -26.36
N GLU A 168 4.46 -3.15 -25.35
CA GLU A 168 5.05 -4.47 -25.10
C GLU A 168 4.86 -5.39 -26.30
N VAL A 169 3.60 -5.57 -26.75
CA VAL A 169 3.27 -6.39 -27.92
C VAL A 169 4.02 -5.93 -29.17
N ALA A 170 4.12 -4.62 -29.42
CA ALA A 170 4.87 -4.09 -30.55
C ALA A 170 6.37 -4.37 -30.44
N SER A 171 6.93 -4.33 -29.23
CA SER A 171 8.33 -4.67 -28.96
C SER A 171 8.61 -6.16 -29.22
N GLU A 172 7.72 -7.05 -28.78
CA GLU A 172 7.85 -8.50 -29.00
C GLU A 172 7.69 -8.90 -30.47
N THR A 173 6.77 -8.24 -31.20
CA THR A 173 6.49 -8.53 -32.61
C THR A 173 7.42 -7.81 -33.59
N GLY A 174 8.41 -7.07 -33.10
CA GLY A 174 9.38 -6.36 -33.96
C GLY A 174 8.80 -5.12 -34.65
N GLY A 175 7.72 -4.56 -34.17
CA GLY A 175 7.21 -3.26 -34.65
C GLY A 175 6.61 -3.30 -36.06
N GLN A 176 5.92 -4.38 -36.43
CA GLN A 176 5.17 -4.46 -37.69
C GLN A 176 3.89 -3.61 -37.63
#